data_b3af1cef220b0952931d7123cef60e30
#
_entry.id   b3af1cef220b0952931d7123cef60e30
#
_cell.length_a   1.000
_cell.length_b   1.000
_cell.length_c   1.000
_cell.angle_alpha   90.00
_cell.angle_beta   90.00
_cell.angle_gamma   90.00
#
_symmetry.space_group_name_H-M   'P 1'
#
loop_
_entity.id
_entity.type
_entity.pdbx_description
1 polymer ?
#
loop_
_entity_poly.entity_id
_entity_poly.type
_entity_poly.pdbx_seq_one_letter_code
_entity_poly.pdbx_strand_id
1 'polypeptide(L)'
;MRRLFTICLLCALARSAFSAGVPADCRQLIVGIADAWESGEGRIQCFQRDGKAWQAVSPPQRVLFGKNGLAWGIGVAGQKEPGRHKAESDKRAPAGIFALGKVYTYETALPPGADYPFYTVSAADAWIEDPALPHYNEHIVIDLKNPPPWFKKQQMKQGDFAHHWKIEIRHNADSPQPGAGSAIFFHIQRGPNKHSSGCTTMPQPILLSIIRWLRAGANPHYALLPAAEYRAKWKAWGLPEPDLVSAL
;
A
#
# COMPACT_ATOMS: atom_id res chain seq x y z
N MET A 1 -44.82 -51.53 11.80
CA MET A 1 -43.54 -50.98 12.20
C MET A 1 -42.92 -50.23 11.02
N ARG A 2 -43.09 -48.89 10.96
CA ARG A 2 -42.49 -48.03 9.92
C ARG A 2 -41.19 -47.44 10.48
N ARG A 3 -40.06 -47.77 9.89
CA ARG A 3 -38.74 -47.17 10.22
C ARG A 3 -38.60 -45.88 9.50
N LEU A 4 -38.56 -44.74 10.22
CA LEU A 4 -38.13 -43.44 9.67
C LEU A 4 -36.58 -43.47 9.56
N PHE A 5 -36.10 -43.26 8.33
CA PHE A 5 -34.69 -42.92 8.07
C PHE A 5 -34.53 -41.40 8.12
N THR A 6 -33.86 -40.91 9.14
CA THR A 6 -33.43 -39.50 9.25
C THR A 6 -32.15 -39.31 8.44
N ILE A 7 -32.24 -38.65 7.33
CA ILE A 7 -31.07 -38.24 6.52
C ILE A 7 -30.51 -36.96 7.15
N CYS A 8 -29.39 -37.08 7.86
CA CYS A 8 -28.59 -35.91 8.28
C CYS A 8 -27.86 -35.34 7.06
N LEU A 9 -28.33 -34.19 6.56
CA LEU A 9 -27.67 -33.40 5.53
C LEU A 9 -26.52 -32.63 6.20
N LEU A 10 -25.27 -33.16 6.10
CA LEU A 10 -24.06 -32.38 6.47
C LEU A 10 -23.85 -31.27 5.43
N CYS A 11 -24.27 -30.06 5.78
CA CYS A 11 -23.82 -28.86 5.06
C CYS A 11 -22.32 -28.64 5.36
N ALA A 12 -21.46 -29.08 4.47
CA ALA A 12 -20.06 -28.69 4.46
C ALA A 12 -19.98 -27.20 4.11
N LEU A 13 -19.83 -26.34 5.12
CA LEU A 13 -19.43 -24.94 4.94
C LEU A 13 -18.02 -24.93 4.36
N ALA A 14 -17.94 -24.77 3.03
CA ALA A 14 -16.68 -24.45 2.38
C ALA A 14 -16.18 -23.11 2.93
N ARG A 15 -15.28 -23.16 3.92
CA ARG A 15 -14.48 -22.01 4.31
C ARG A 15 -13.63 -21.67 3.09
N SER A 16 -14.00 -20.60 2.38
CA SER A 16 -13.10 -19.97 1.44
C SER A 16 -11.83 -19.62 2.20
N ALA A 17 -10.79 -20.43 2.04
CA ALA A 17 -9.47 -20.05 2.49
C ALA A 17 -9.12 -18.78 1.72
N PHE A 18 -9.10 -17.64 2.41
CA PHE A 18 -8.52 -16.42 1.85
C PHE A 18 -7.09 -16.77 1.47
N SER A 19 -6.84 -16.89 0.17
CA SER A 19 -5.51 -17.09 -0.38
C SER A 19 -4.71 -15.84 -0.02
N ALA A 20 -3.69 -15.99 0.85
CA ALA A 20 -2.75 -14.92 1.11
C ALA A 20 -1.98 -14.67 -0.20
N GLY A 21 -2.36 -13.63 -0.95
CA GLY A 21 -1.73 -13.32 -2.23
C GLY A 21 -2.47 -12.23 -3.00
N VAL A 22 -2.01 -11.96 -4.21
CA VAL A 22 -2.64 -10.96 -5.09
C VAL A 22 -4.06 -11.41 -5.43
N PRO A 23 -5.10 -10.57 -5.24
CA PRO A 23 -6.47 -10.91 -5.59
C PRO A 23 -6.62 -11.32 -7.06
N ALA A 24 -7.53 -12.25 -7.34
CA ALA A 24 -7.72 -12.79 -8.68
C ALA A 24 -8.17 -11.72 -9.70
N ASP A 25 -8.90 -10.72 -9.24
CA ASP A 25 -9.39 -9.57 -10.02
C ASP A 25 -8.40 -8.39 -10.09
N CYS A 26 -7.25 -8.45 -9.40
CA CYS A 26 -6.19 -7.48 -9.54
C CYS A 26 -5.57 -7.58 -10.92
N ARG A 27 -5.61 -6.50 -11.70
CA ARG A 27 -5.05 -6.41 -13.05
C ARG A 27 -3.89 -5.43 -13.18
N GLN A 28 -3.65 -4.61 -12.18
CA GLN A 28 -2.50 -3.70 -12.10
C GLN A 28 -1.75 -3.94 -10.80
N LEU A 29 -0.46 -4.24 -10.89
CA LEU A 29 0.39 -4.51 -9.74
C LEU A 29 1.67 -3.68 -9.83
N ILE A 30 1.99 -2.97 -8.77
CA ILE A 30 3.31 -2.38 -8.57
C ILE A 30 4.11 -3.36 -7.72
N VAL A 31 5.28 -3.79 -8.21
CA VAL A 31 6.20 -4.63 -7.45
C VAL A 31 7.36 -3.78 -6.98
N GLY A 32 7.57 -3.73 -5.68
CA GLY A 32 8.71 -3.11 -5.02
C GLY A 32 9.67 -4.17 -4.49
N ILE A 33 10.95 -4.03 -4.80
CA ILE A 33 12.01 -4.93 -4.35
C ILE A 33 13.06 -4.12 -3.60
N ALA A 34 13.36 -4.57 -2.38
CA ALA A 34 14.51 -4.15 -1.59
C ALA A 34 15.56 -5.28 -1.58
N ASP A 35 16.85 -4.96 -1.52
CA ASP A 35 17.89 -6.00 -1.50
C ASP A 35 17.78 -6.87 -0.23
N ALA A 36 17.50 -6.25 0.91
CA ALA A 36 17.36 -6.91 2.21
C ALA A 36 16.35 -6.18 3.11
N TRP A 37 16.05 -6.73 4.28
CA TRP A 37 15.13 -6.15 5.26
C TRP A 37 15.55 -4.76 5.76
N GLU A 38 16.84 -4.50 5.84
CA GLU A 38 17.44 -3.25 6.33
C GLU A 38 17.65 -2.22 5.21
N SER A 39 17.37 -2.58 3.94
CA SER A 39 17.56 -1.68 2.80
C SER A 39 16.54 -0.56 2.81
N GLY A 40 16.99 0.68 2.98
CA GLY A 40 16.15 1.88 2.88
C GLY A 40 15.87 2.30 1.44
N GLU A 41 16.36 1.58 0.45
CA GLU A 41 16.14 1.83 -0.98
C GLU A 41 15.93 0.54 -1.75
N GLY A 42 15.44 0.67 -2.97
CA GLY A 42 15.24 -0.42 -3.90
C GLY A 42 14.65 0.05 -5.22
N ARG A 43 13.91 -0.80 -5.86
CA ARG A 43 13.28 -0.49 -7.16
C ARG A 43 11.82 -0.87 -7.15
N ILE A 44 11.02 -0.15 -7.95
CA ILE A 44 9.64 -0.52 -8.28
C ILE A 44 9.52 -0.76 -9.76
N GLN A 45 8.59 -1.64 -10.13
CA GLN A 45 8.22 -1.92 -11.52
C GLN A 45 6.71 -2.15 -11.62
N CYS A 46 6.08 -1.62 -12.68
CA CYS A 46 4.65 -1.77 -12.91
C CYS A 46 4.37 -2.97 -13.82
N PHE A 47 3.33 -3.72 -13.45
CA PHE A 47 2.86 -4.90 -14.17
C PHE A 47 1.37 -4.78 -14.46
N GLN A 48 0.97 -5.27 -15.61
CA GLN A 48 -0.44 -5.42 -15.99
C GLN A 48 -0.73 -6.89 -16.27
N ARG A 49 -1.93 -7.32 -15.93
CA ARG A 49 -2.37 -8.68 -16.19
C ARG A 49 -3.57 -8.66 -17.14
N ASP A 50 -3.44 -9.41 -18.23
CA ASP A 50 -4.55 -9.80 -19.07
C ASP A 50 -4.69 -11.33 -18.97
N GLY A 51 -5.88 -11.80 -18.56
CA GLY A 51 -6.03 -13.20 -18.20
C GLY A 51 -5.22 -13.59 -16.95
N LYS A 52 -4.32 -14.58 -17.06
CA LYS A 52 -3.54 -15.13 -15.93
C LYS A 52 -2.09 -14.64 -15.88
N ALA A 53 -1.53 -14.16 -16.99
CA ALA A 53 -0.12 -13.82 -17.09
C ALA A 53 0.15 -12.34 -16.76
N TRP A 54 1.19 -12.08 -15.97
CA TRP A 54 1.71 -10.74 -15.73
C TRP A 54 2.64 -10.31 -16.86
N GLN A 55 2.57 -9.05 -17.25
CA GLN A 55 3.46 -8.41 -18.20
C GLN A 55 4.03 -7.14 -17.60
N ALA A 56 5.33 -6.95 -17.67
CA ALA A 56 5.97 -5.70 -17.26
C ALA A 56 5.57 -4.57 -18.24
N VAL A 57 5.09 -3.45 -17.69
CA VAL A 57 4.65 -2.28 -18.48
C VAL A 57 5.50 -1.03 -18.21
N SER A 58 6.48 -1.14 -17.33
CA SER A 58 7.49 -0.09 -17.10
C SER A 58 8.87 -0.70 -16.89
N PRO A 59 9.95 0.06 -17.15
CA PRO A 59 11.26 -0.31 -16.63
C PRO A 59 11.28 -0.17 -15.11
N PRO A 60 12.23 -0.85 -14.41
CA PRO A 60 12.42 -0.66 -12.98
C PRO A 60 12.88 0.77 -12.68
N GLN A 61 12.33 1.36 -11.61
CA GLN A 61 12.62 2.73 -11.15
C GLN A 61 13.15 2.70 -9.72
N ARG A 62 14.25 3.42 -9.46
CA ARG A 62 14.79 3.56 -8.09
C ARG A 62 13.79 4.30 -7.20
N VAL A 63 13.61 3.80 -5.98
CA VAL A 63 12.78 4.40 -4.94
C VAL A 63 13.47 4.35 -3.59
N LEU A 64 13.02 5.19 -2.67
CA LEU A 64 13.47 5.15 -1.27
C LEU A 64 12.32 4.66 -0.40
N PHE A 65 12.68 3.86 0.61
CA PHE A 65 11.79 3.34 1.64
C PHE A 65 12.02 4.02 2.98
N GLY A 66 11.46 3.46 4.03
CA GLY A 66 11.74 3.88 5.39
C GLY A 66 13.24 3.80 5.72
N LYS A 67 13.73 4.76 6.49
CA LYS A 67 15.17 4.87 6.83
C LYS A 67 15.77 3.57 7.41
N ASN A 68 14.97 2.79 8.12
CA ASN A 68 15.40 1.56 8.77
C ASN A 68 15.04 0.30 7.94
N GLY A 69 14.72 0.45 6.65
CA GLY A 69 14.34 -0.65 5.76
C GLY A 69 12.88 -1.04 5.87
N LEU A 70 12.58 -2.35 5.90
CA LEU A 70 11.25 -2.93 5.84
C LEU A 70 10.88 -3.66 7.13
N ALA A 71 9.58 -3.89 7.32
CA ALA A 71 9.01 -4.80 8.33
C ALA A 71 7.66 -5.31 7.80
N TRP A 72 7.21 -6.50 8.21
CA TRP A 72 5.93 -7.06 7.79
C TRP A 72 4.76 -6.15 8.11
N GLY A 73 3.92 -5.86 7.13
CA GLY A 73 2.76 -4.99 7.23
C GLY A 73 1.45 -5.74 7.34
N ILE A 74 0.37 -5.00 7.60
CA ILE A 74 -1.01 -5.48 7.63
C ILE A 74 -1.67 -5.09 6.31
N GLY A 75 -1.94 -6.09 5.46
CA GLY A 75 -2.55 -5.93 4.15
C GLY A 75 -3.20 -7.23 3.70
N VAL A 76 -3.27 -7.46 2.40
CA VAL A 76 -3.78 -8.69 1.80
C VAL A 76 -2.87 -9.88 2.16
N ALA A 77 -1.56 -9.65 2.20
CA ALA A 77 -0.56 -10.62 2.65
C ALA A 77 0.57 -9.93 3.40
N GLY A 78 1.23 -10.65 4.33
CA GLY A 78 2.36 -10.16 5.13
C GLY A 78 2.13 -10.24 6.64
N GLN A 79 0.92 -9.95 7.12
CA GLN A 79 0.67 -9.82 8.57
C GLN A 79 0.83 -11.12 9.39
N LYS A 80 0.83 -12.29 8.75
CA LYS A 80 1.00 -13.60 9.42
C LYS A 80 2.38 -14.18 9.25
N GLU A 81 3.26 -13.48 8.56
CA GLU A 81 4.61 -13.95 8.28
C GLU A 81 5.49 -13.84 9.54
N PRO A 82 6.42 -14.76 9.74
CA PRO A 82 7.34 -14.71 10.87
C PRO A 82 8.34 -13.56 10.72
N GLY A 83 8.75 -12.98 11.85
CA GLY A 83 9.77 -11.94 11.88
C GLY A 83 9.28 -10.62 12.45
N ARG A 84 9.95 -9.52 12.06
CA ARG A 84 9.62 -8.18 12.55
C ARG A 84 8.39 -7.63 11.84
N HIS A 85 7.43 -7.18 12.63
CA HIS A 85 6.25 -6.49 12.14
C HIS A 85 6.38 -4.97 12.25
N LYS A 86 5.69 -4.27 11.36
CA LYS A 86 5.60 -2.81 11.31
C LYS A 86 5.01 -2.29 12.63
N ALA A 87 5.66 -1.27 13.18
CA ALA A 87 5.17 -0.52 14.33
C ALA A 87 5.18 0.98 14.04
N GLU A 88 4.36 1.72 14.78
CA GLU A 88 4.34 3.18 14.67
C GLU A 88 5.73 3.76 14.96
N SER A 89 6.15 4.76 14.18
CA SER A 89 7.44 5.46 14.33
C SER A 89 8.72 4.60 14.18
N ASP A 90 8.63 3.33 13.73
CA ASP A 90 9.79 2.44 13.54
C ASP A 90 10.67 2.82 12.34
N LYS A 91 10.21 3.76 11.50
CA LYS A 91 10.86 4.21 10.27
C LYS A 91 11.11 3.11 9.25
N ARG A 92 10.25 2.09 9.21
CA ARG A 92 10.28 0.98 8.25
C ARG A 92 9.09 1.05 7.31
N ALA A 93 9.30 0.72 6.03
CA ALA A 93 8.21 0.55 5.08
C ALA A 93 7.52 -0.81 5.31
N PRO A 94 6.19 -0.89 5.19
CA PRO A 94 5.49 -2.16 5.33
C PRO A 94 5.79 -3.08 4.15
N ALA A 95 6.25 -4.29 4.43
CA ALA A 95 6.40 -5.38 3.48
C ALA A 95 5.11 -6.22 3.42
N GLY A 96 4.74 -6.71 2.24
CA GLY A 96 3.52 -7.48 2.01
C GLY A 96 2.83 -7.10 0.72
N ILE A 97 1.52 -7.37 0.63
CA ILE A 97 0.65 -6.96 -0.48
C ILE A 97 -0.45 -6.07 0.05
N PHE A 98 -0.63 -4.91 -0.57
CA PHE A 98 -1.57 -3.87 -0.15
C PHE A 98 -2.41 -3.41 -1.34
N ALA A 99 -3.71 -3.19 -1.14
CA ALA A 99 -4.52 -2.46 -2.10
C ALA A 99 -4.02 -1.00 -2.18
N LEU A 100 -4.23 -0.35 -3.32
CA LEU A 100 -4.01 1.08 -3.45
C LEU A 100 -5.32 1.83 -3.24
N GLY A 101 -5.28 2.86 -2.41
CA GLY A 101 -6.39 3.76 -2.16
C GLY A 101 -6.39 4.95 -3.10
N LYS A 102 -6.95 6.07 -2.66
CA LYS A 102 -7.08 7.29 -3.46
C LYS A 102 -5.74 7.99 -3.68
N VAL A 103 -5.70 8.80 -4.72
CA VAL A 103 -4.70 9.87 -4.85
C VAL A 103 -5.14 11.04 -3.96
N TYR A 104 -4.25 11.54 -3.12
CA TYR A 104 -4.40 12.78 -2.38
C TYR A 104 -3.48 13.84 -2.98
N THR A 105 -4.00 15.02 -3.28
CA THR A 105 -3.23 16.08 -3.94
C THR A 105 -3.64 17.46 -3.45
N TYR A 106 -2.81 18.46 -3.66
CA TYR A 106 -3.15 19.86 -3.46
C TYR A 106 -3.81 20.49 -4.68
N GLU A 107 -3.84 19.78 -5.80
CA GLU A 107 -4.48 20.21 -7.05
C GLU A 107 -5.98 19.93 -7.06
N THR A 108 -6.71 20.68 -7.88
CA THR A 108 -8.15 20.50 -8.08
C THR A 108 -8.48 19.44 -9.13
N ALA A 109 -7.47 18.92 -9.83
CA ALA A 109 -7.61 17.89 -10.87
C ALA A 109 -6.39 16.97 -10.89
N LEU A 110 -6.57 15.77 -11.41
CA LEU A 110 -5.47 14.85 -11.70
C LEU A 110 -4.64 15.33 -12.92
N PRO A 111 -3.38 14.84 -13.07
CA PRO A 111 -2.59 15.11 -14.26
C PRO A 111 -3.32 14.68 -15.54
N PRO A 112 -3.17 15.41 -16.67
CA PRO A 112 -3.78 15.02 -17.92
C PRO A 112 -3.53 13.55 -18.29
N GLY A 113 -4.59 12.84 -18.69
CA GLY A 113 -4.57 11.40 -19.02
C GLY A 113 -4.71 10.45 -17.83
N ALA A 114 -4.79 10.95 -16.60
CA ALA A 114 -5.09 10.15 -15.42
C ALA A 114 -6.61 9.98 -15.24
N ASP A 115 -7.01 8.77 -14.83
CA ASP A 115 -8.41 8.41 -14.52
C ASP A 115 -8.39 7.47 -13.31
N TYR A 116 -8.35 8.06 -12.11
CA TYR A 116 -8.25 7.34 -10.84
C TYR A 116 -8.95 8.14 -9.73
N PRO A 117 -9.51 7.49 -8.70
CA PRO A 117 -10.10 8.20 -7.57
C PRO A 117 -9.10 9.13 -6.89
N PHE A 118 -9.49 10.38 -6.66
CA PHE A 118 -8.64 11.35 -5.99
C PHE A 118 -9.42 12.22 -5.00
N TYR A 119 -8.66 12.90 -4.14
CA TYR A 119 -9.17 13.85 -3.17
C TYR A 119 -8.26 15.10 -3.14
N THR A 120 -8.86 16.28 -3.27
CA THR A 120 -8.15 17.54 -3.13
C THR A 120 -8.03 17.90 -1.65
N VAL A 121 -6.81 17.85 -1.13
CA VAL A 121 -6.52 18.10 0.28
C VAL A 121 -6.63 19.59 0.60
N SER A 122 -7.45 19.91 1.57
CA SER A 122 -7.68 21.25 2.11
C SER A 122 -6.86 21.52 3.39
N ALA A 123 -6.99 22.71 3.94
CA ALA A 123 -6.41 23.06 5.23
C ALA A 123 -7.09 22.34 6.42
N ALA A 124 -8.31 21.80 6.21
CA ALA A 124 -9.10 21.12 7.23
C ALA A 124 -8.80 19.61 7.35
N ASP A 125 -8.03 19.05 6.42
CA ASP A 125 -7.81 17.61 6.36
C ASP A 125 -6.71 17.16 7.32
N ALA A 126 -6.99 16.06 8.04
CA ALA A 126 -6.06 15.38 8.92
C ALA A 126 -5.97 13.89 8.58
N TRP A 127 -4.80 13.29 8.72
CA TRP A 127 -4.60 11.84 8.81
C TRP A 127 -4.14 11.52 10.21
N ILE A 128 -4.86 10.64 10.91
CA ILE A 128 -4.59 10.37 12.32
C ILE A 128 -3.50 9.33 12.47
N GLU A 129 -2.33 9.78 12.92
CA GLU A 129 -1.14 8.95 13.14
C GLU A 129 -0.89 8.65 14.64
N ASP A 130 -1.57 9.37 15.55
CA ASP A 130 -1.44 9.14 16.98
C ASP A 130 -2.33 7.97 17.43
N PRO A 131 -1.74 6.85 17.90
CA PRO A 131 -2.49 5.65 18.28
C PRO A 131 -3.40 5.86 19.51
N ALA A 132 -3.26 6.97 20.25
CA ALA A 132 -4.11 7.30 21.37
C ALA A 132 -5.40 8.06 20.95
N LEU A 133 -5.47 8.50 19.70
CA LEU A 133 -6.62 9.23 19.18
C LEU A 133 -7.64 8.29 18.51
N PRO A 134 -8.94 8.64 18.54
CA PRO A 134 -9.94 7.99 17.70
C PRO A 134 -9.59 8.20 16.22
N HIS A 135 -10.10 7.30 15.35
CA HIS A 135 -9.84 7.34 13.91
C HIS A 135 -8.37 7.14 13.52
N TYR A 136 -7.60 6.42 14.35
CA TYR A 136 -6.22 6.08 14.02
C TYR A 136 -6.11 5.46 12.62
N ASN A 137 -5.15 5.95 11.84
CA ASN A 137 -4.89 5.58 10.44
C ASN A 137 -6.06 5.89 9.48
N GLU A 138 -6.87 6.89 9.80
CA GLU A 138 -7.97 7.37 8.94
C GLU A 138 -7.76 8.81 8.52
N HIS A 139 -8.31 9.15 7.35
CA HIS A 139 -8.48 10.52 6.88
C HIS A 139 -9.77 11.09 7.45
N ILE A 140 -9.69 12.24 8.10
CA ILE A 140 -10.84 12.98 8.61
C ILE A 140 -10.76 14.48 8.25
N VAL A 141 -11.92 15.14 8.27
CA VAL A 141 -12.05 16.59 8.03
C VAL A 141 -12.44 17.28 9.32
N ILE A 142 -11.70 18.29 9.71
CA ILE A 142 -11.84 19.03 10.98
C ILE A 142 -12.61 20.33 10.77
N ASP A 143 -13.50 20.68 11.72
CA ASP A 143 -14.07 22.01 11.78
C ASP A 143 -13.00 23.02 12.21
N LEU A 144 -12.55 23.86 11.27
CA LEU A 144 -11.53 24.88 11.53
C LEU A 144 -11.98 26.03 12.47
N LYS A 145 -13.27 26.11 12.79
CA LYS A 145 -13.75 27.10 13.78
C LYS A 145 -13.36 26.68 15.20
N ASN A 146 -13.23 25.37 15.44
CA ASN A 146 -12.87 24.85 16.75
C ASN A 146 -11.94 23.60 16.59
N PRO A 147 -10.70 23.77 16.08
CA PRO A 147 -9.80 22.65 15.84
C PRO A 147 -9.30 22.07 17.17
N PRO A 148 -9.25 20.72 17.29
CA PRO A 148 -8.70 20.11 18.48
C PRO A 148 -7.19 20.38 18.61
N PRO A 149 -6.63 20.38 19.85
CA PRO A 149 -5.22 20.72 20.08
C PRO A 149 -4.20 19.88 19.31
N TRP A 150 -4.53 18.63 18.98
CA TRP A 150 -3.68 17.71 18.24
C TRP A 150 -3.67 17.97 16.72
N PHE A 151 -4.67 18.72 16.17
CA PHE A 151 -4.91 18.85 14.73
C PHE A 151 -3.67 19.30 13.95
N LYS A 152 -2.93 20.30 14.44
CA LYS A 152 -1.73 20.82 13.77
C LYS A 152 -0.68 19.75 13.46
N LYS A 153 -0.56 18.73 14.33
CA LYS A 153 0.40 17.62 14.16
C LYS A 153 -0.08 16.59 13.16
N GLN A 154 -1.39 16.47 12.96
CA GLN A 154 -2.03 15.47 12.11
C GLN A 154 -2.50 16.06 10.77
N GLN A 155 -2.29 17.37 10.56
CA GLN A 155 -2.75 18.07 9.36
C GLN A 155 -2.05 17.58 8.10
N MET A 156 -2.84 17.21 7.07
CA MET A 156 -2.32 16.66 5.81
C MET A 156 -1.70 17.73 4.90
N LYS A 157 -2.24 18.95 4.89
CA LYS A 157 -1.76 20.05 4.04
C LYS A 157 -0.68 20.85 4.78
N GLN A 158 0.55 20.37 4.69
CA GLN A 158 1.70 21.03 5.30
C GLN A 158 2.41 22.03 4.37
N GLY A 159 1.95 22.17 3.12
CA GLY A 159 2.50 23.09 2.13
C GLY A 159 3.85 22.65 1.55
N ASP A 160 4.30 21.45 1.86
CA ASP A 160 5.57 20.95 1.35
C ASP A 160 5.40 20.23 0.00
N PHE A 161 6.45 20.30 -0.82
CA PHE A 161 6.49 19.69 -2.14
C PHE A 161 6.32 18.16 -2.11
N ALA A 162 6.86 17.51 -1.08
CA ALA A 162 6.86 16.05 -1.01
C ALA A 162 5.45 15.45 -0.90
N HIS A 163 4.51 16.16 -0.27
CA HIS A 163 3.13 15.70 -0.10
C HIS A 163 2.15 16.29 -1.12
N HIS A 164 2.65 16.99 -2.13
CA HIS A 164 1.83 17.56 -3.19
C HIS A 164 1.02 16.52 -3.95
N TRP A 165 1.62 15.35 -4.19
CA TRP A 165 0.99 14.15 -4.75
C TRP A 165 1.27 12.95 -3.87
N LYS A 166 0.22 12.23 -3.46
CA LYS A 166 0.31 11.01 -2.65
C LYS A 166 -0.66 9.96 -3.16
N ILE A 167 -0.28 8.68 -3.18
CA ILE A 167 -1.20 7.56 -3.40
C ILE A 167 -1.22 6.76 -2.10
N GLU A 168 -2.39 6.52 -1.55
CA GLU A 168 -2.55 5.72 -0.34
C GLU A 168 -2.13 4.26 -0.60
N ILE A 169 -1.24 3.74 0.22
CA ILE A 169 -0.95 2.31 0.36
C ILE A 169 -1.75 1.82 1.56
N ARG A 170 -2.76 0.98 1.34
CA ARG A 170 -3.72 0.56 2.36
C ARG A 170 -3.13 -0.45 3.35
N HIS A 171 -2.03 -0.04 3.98
CA HIS A 171 -1.45 -0.72 5.11
C HIS A 171 -2.26 -0.41 6.37
N ASN A 172 -2.67 -1.46 7.13
CA ASN A 172 -3.40 -1.31 8.39
C ASN A 172 -4.68 -0.45 8.25
N ALA A 173 -5.39 -0.56 7.10
CA ALA A 173 -6.46 0.37 6.75
C ALA A 173 -7.88 -0.16 7.01
N ASP A 174 -8.15 -1.46 6.77
CA ASP A 174 -9.53 -1.99 6.81
C ASP A 174 -10.05 -2.19 8.25
N SER A 175 -9.16 -2.44 9.20
CA SER A 175 -9.44 -2.51 10.64
C SER A 175 -8.18 -2.02 11.36
N PRO A 176 -7.98 -0.70 11.46
CA PRO A 176 -6.74 -0.14 11.95
C PRO A 176 -6.41 -0.63 13.37
N GLN A 177 -5.22 -1.17 13.53
CA GLN A 177 -4.66 -1.58 14.81
C GLN A 177 -3.77 -0.47 15.33
N PRO A 178 -4.15 0.22 16.43
CA PRO A 178 -3.34 1.30 16.98
C PRO A 178 -1.91 0.86 17.27
N GLY A 179 -0.95 1.64 16.81
CA GLY A 179 0.48 1.35 17.01
C GLY A 179 1.11 0.42 15.96
N ALA A 180 0.33 -0.16 15.03
CA ALA A 180 0.85 -1.04 13.97
C ALA A 180 1.33 -0.28 12.71
N GLY A 181 1.43 1.03 12.78
CA GLY A 181 1.84 1.92 11.69
C GLY A 181 0.66 2.53 10.93
N SER A 182 0.83 3.78 10.53
CA SER A 182 -0.19 4.62 9.89
C SER A 182 0.40 5.47 8.78
N ALA A 183 -0.47 6.14 8.00
CA ALA A 183 -0.12 7.16 7.01
C ALA A 183 0.92 6.70 5.99
N ILE A 184 0.74 5.52 5.40
CA ILE A 184 1.65 4.96 4.42
C ILE A 184 1.20 5.32 3.01
N PHE A 185 2.10 5.98 2.24
CA PHE A 185 1.82 6.48 0.91
C PHE A 185 2.98 6.23 -0.06
N PHE A 186 2.68 6.22 -1.36
CA PHE A 186 3.63 6.71 -2.34
C PHE A 186 3.61 8.22 -2.31
N HIS A 187 4.77 8.88 -2.27
CA HIS A 187 4.85 10.34 -2.39
C HIS A 187 6.17 10.80 -3.02
N ILE A 188 6.27 12.09 -3.32
CA ILE A 188 7.48 12.67 -3.93
C ILE A 188 8.61 12.63 -2.91
N GLN A 189 9.80 12.18 -3.33
CA GLN A 189 10.98 12.16 -2.46
C GLN A 189 11.46 13.58 -2.14
N ARG A 190 11.92 13.82 -0.91
CA ARG A 190 12.43 15.11 -0.45
C ARG A 190 13.84 15.43 -0.97
N GLY A 191 14.49 14.48 -1.61
CA GLY A 191 15.83 14.57 -2.18
C GLY A 191 16.40 13.21 -2.51
N PRO A 192 17.52 13.12 -3.25
CA PRO A 192 18.04 11.86 -3.82
C PRO A 192 18.31 10.75 -2.81
N ASN A 193 18.64 11.10 -1.56
CA ASN A 193 18.98 10.16 -0.49
C ASN A 193 18.23 10.50 0.82
N LYS A 194 17.05 11.16 0.73
CA LYS A 194 16.21 11.50 1.88
C LYS A 194 15.14 10.42 2.06
N HIS A 195 15.47 9.42 2.89
CA HIS A 195 14.56 8.34 3.27
C HIS A 195 13.32 8.86 3.99
N SER A 196 12.23 8.09 3.92
CA SER A 196 10.97 8.37 4.61
C SER A 196 10.95 7.77 6.03
N SER A 197 9.84 7.98 6.72
CA SER A 197 9.53 7.31 8.00
C SER A 197 8.74 5.99 7.81
N GLY A 198 8.53 5.54 6.55
CA GLY A 198 7.80 4.31 6.22
C GLY A 198 7.16 4.33 4.85
N CYS A 199 6.94 5.48 4.25
CA CYS A 199 6.41 5.63 2.90
C CYS A 199 7.42 5.14 1.84
N THR A 200 6.91 4.82 0.64
CA THR A 200 7.73 4.62 -0.55
C THR A 200 7.79 5.92 -1.35
N THR A 201 9.00 6.43 -1.59
CA THR A 201 9.18 7.75 -2.21
C THR A 201 9.99 7.70 -3.48
N MET A 202 9.66 8.58 -4.43
CA MET A 202 10.24 8.60 -5.76
C MET A 202 10.25 10.01 -6.35
N PRO A 203 11.01 10.28 -7.43
CA PRO A 203 10.90 11.52 -8.19
C PRO A 203 9.49 11.78 -8.69
N GLN A 204 9.05 13.04 -8.68
CA GLN A 204 7.71 13.44 -9.13
C GLN A 204 7.33 12.89 -10.51
N PRO A 205 8.16 12.93 -11.56
CA PRO A 205 7.79 12.39 -12.87
C PRO A 205 7.41 10.92 -12.84
N ILE A 206 8.08 10.11 -12.01
CA ILE A 206 7.78 8.69 -11.83
C ILE A 206 6.42 8.51 -11.14
N LEU A 207 6.16 9.24 -10.05
CA LEU A 207 4.88 9.19 -9.36
C LEU A 207 3.71 9.60 -10.26
N LEU A 208 3.88 10.68 -11.04
CA LEU A 208 2.87 11.13 -11.99
C LEU A 208 2.64 10.13 -13.13
N SER A 209 3.67 9.41 -13.58
CA SER A 209 3.50 8.33 -14.58
C SER A 209 2.68 7.17 -14.01
N ILE A 210 2.88 6.81 -12.76
CA ILE A 210 2.08 5.80 -12.05
C ILE A 210 0.62 6.28 -11.93
N ILE A 211 0.37 7.52 -11.51
CA ILE A 211 -0.98 8.08 -11.39
C ILE A 211 -1.72 8.04 -12.75
N ARG A 212 -1.04 8.37 -13.85
CA ARG A 212 -1.63 8.28 -15.21
C ARG A 212 -1.95 6.86 -15.64
N TRP A 213 -1.16 5.89 -15.20
CA TRP A 213 -1.34 4.48 -15.56
C TRP A 213 -2.43 3.79 -14.73
N LEU A 214 -2.61 4.15 -13.46
CA LEU A 214 -3.58 3.52 -12.57
C LEU A 214 -5.02 3.65 -13.09
N ARG A 215 -5.81 2.57 -12.90
CA ARG A 215 -7.25 2.50 -13.19
C ARG A 215 -7.98 1.81 -12.04
N ALA A 216 -9.01 2.44 -11.49
CA ALA A 216 -9.76 1.87 -10.35
C ALA A 216 -10.36 0.50 -10.68
N GLY A 217 -10.94 0.36 -11.89
CA GLY A 217 -11.52 -0.90 -12.35
C GLY A 217 -10.52 -2.03 -12.57
N ALA A 218 -9.21 -1.76 -12.45
CA ALA A 218 -8.15 -2.78 -12.50
C ALA A 218 -7.77 -3.33 -11.11
N ASN A 219 -8.41 -2.88 -10.04
CA ASN A 219 -8.14 -3.26 -8.65
C ASN A 219 -6.64 -3.25 -8.32
N PRO A 220 -5.96 -2.07 -8.40
CA PRO A 220 -4.52 -1.99 -8.32
C PRO A 220 -3.99 -2.32 -6.92
N HIS A 221 -2.86 -3.04 -6.88
CA HIS A 221 -2.18 -3.42 -5.65
C HIS A 221 -0.69 -3.07 -5.70
N TYR A 222 -0.08 -3.04 -4.53
CA TYR A 222 1.35 -2.89 -4.33
C TYR A 222 1.90 -4.08 -3.54
N ALA A 223 2.91 -4.75 -4.08
CA ALA A 223 3.69 -5.77 -3.39
C ALA A 223 5.08 -5.21 -3.09
N LEU A 224 5.49 -5.16 -1.81
CA LEU A 224 6.84 -4.75 -1.40
C LEU A 224 7.47 -5.88 -0.60
N LEU A 225 8.61 -6.39 -1.07
CA LEU A 225 9.33 -7.50 -0.44
C LEU A 225 10.84 -7.32 -0.57
N PRO A 226 11.63 -7.83 0.39
CA PRO A 226 13.04 -8.14 0.13
C PRO A 226 13.17 -9.18 -0.98
N ALA A 227 14.25 -9.12 -1.76
CA ALA A 227 14.48 -10.00 -2.91
C ALA A 227 14.40 -11.50 -2.56
N ALA A 228 14.94 -11.90 -1.39
CA ALA A 228 14.87 -13.28 -0.92
C ALA A 228 13.43 -13.73 -0.64
N GLU A 229 12.63 -12.87 0.02
CA GLU A 229 11.22 -13.15 0.30
C GLU A 229 10.39 -13.21 -0.99
N TYR A 230 10.68 -12.32 -1.95
CA TYR A 230 10.03 -12.35 -3.25
C TYR A 230 10.24 -13.70 -3.95
N ARG A 231 11.50 -14.15 -4.04
CA ARG A 231 11.82 -15.44 -4.67
C ARG A 231 11.19 -16.63 -3.96
N ALA A 232 11.02 -16.56 -2.65
CA ALA A 232 10.38 -17.63 -1.87
C ALA A 232 8.85 -17.66 -2.03
N LYS A 233 8.20 -16.50 -2.23
CA LYS A 233 6.74 -16.34 -2.10
C LYS A 233 6.02 -16.08 -3.41
N TRP A 234 6.70 -15.68 -4.50
CA TRP A 234 6.05 -15.20 -5.72
C TRP A 234 4.96 -16.13 -6.25
N LYS A 235 5.24 -17.44 -6.30
CA LYS A 235 4.29 -18.43 -6.80
C LYS A 235 3.07 -18.59 -5.90
N ALA A 236 3.30 -18.72 -4.61
CA ALA A 236 2.21 -18.88 -3.62
C ALA A 236 1.33 -17.63 -3.51
N TRP A 237 1.93 -16.45 -3.72
CA TRP A 237 1.23 -15.17 -3.65
C TRP A 237 0.71 -14.66 -4.99
N GLY A 238 0.91 -15.40 -6.10
CA GLY A 238 0.44 -15.02 -7.44
C GLY A 238 1.11 -13.77 -8.00
N LEU A 239 2.36 -13.51 -7.58
CA LEU A 239 3.18 -12.40 -8.08
C LEU A 239 3.77 -12.74 -9.46
N PRO A 240 4.28 -11.76 -10.23
CA PRO A 240 5.04 -12.01 -11.44
C PRO A 240 6.22 -12.97 -11.20
N GLU A 241 6.54 -13.79 -12.20
CA GLU A 241 7.71 -14.66 -12.12
C GLU A 241 9.00 -13.83 -11.97
N PRO A 242 10.00 -14.30 -11.19
CA PRO A 242 11.24 -13.59 -10.95
C PRO A 242 11.94 -13.07 -12.21
N ASP A 243 11.94 -13.86 -13.27
CA ASP A 243 12.59 -13.52 -14.55
C ASP A 243 11.90 -12.34 -15.28
N LEU A 244 10.65 -12.03 -14.95
CA LEU A 244 9.95 -10.86 -15.45
C LEU A 244 10.24 -9.60 -14.64
N VAL A 245 10.79 -9.75 -13.42
CA VAL A 245 11.01 -8.66 -12.48
C VAL A 245 12.44 -8.15 -12.59
N SER A 246 12.67 -7.24 -13.54
CA SER A 246 13.99 -6.61 -13.73
C SER A 246 14.47 -5.79 -12.51
N ALA A 247 13.62 -5.66 -11.48
CA ALA A 247 13.96 -5.03 -10.21
C ALA A 247 14.68 -5.99 -9.23
N LEU A 248 14.63 -7.32 -9.49
CA LEU A 248 15.33 -8.37 -8.73
C LEU A 248 16.79 -8.47 -9.14
#